data_2a3002eb175c5bbfd5d2c437ff5e39b9
#
_entry.id   2a3002eb175c5bbfd5d2c437ff5e39b9
#
_cell.length_a   1.000
_cell.length_b   1.000
_cell.length_c   1.000
_cell.angle_alpha   90.00
_cell.angle_beta   90.00
_cell.angle_gamma   90.00
#
_symmetry.space_group_name_H-M   'P 1'
#
loop_
_entity.id
_entity.type
_entity.pdbx_description
1 polymer ?
#
loop_
_entity_poly.entity_id
_entity_poly.type
_entity_poly.pdbx_seq_one_letter_code
_entity_poly.pdbx_strand_id
1 'polypeptide(L)'
;TRRSSDLGSILYIFSMHNRWIRMGVLLLLMAIILGSTAENSWTQAVFNYTPLPWMYRFDYLKYLFIVIPGSIAGEYLMEWMKNRKDTDHSDSLQYRKLSIVLVPLTMVLIIFNLYGLYTRMLAINLSVTVILLLAGKYLFLRPTDGIALLWKKLFNAGAYLLLLGLCFEPFQEGIKKDPATFSYFFVTSGLAFMALLFLSIVCDYFRCVRSTRFLVMSGQNPMIAYVVGDLFILPLA
;
A
#
# COMPACT_ATOMS: atom_id res chain seq x y z
N THR A 1 -11.90 10.11 8.22
CA THR A 1 -11.61 9.41 6.93
C THR A 1 -12.14 10.18 5.72
N ARG A 2 -13.40 10.63 5.67
CA ARG A 2 -13.94 11.37 4.49
C ARG A 2 -13.11 12.61 4.14
N ARG A 3 -12.70 13.40 5.12
CA ARG A 3 -11.95 14.66 4.93
C ARG A 3 -10.52 14.45 4.44
N SER A 4 -9.87 13.39 4.87
CA SER A 4 -8.53 13.05 4.37
C SER A 4 -8.57 12.57 2.91
N SER A 5 -9.68 11.92 2.48
CA SER A 5 -9.89 11.57 1.08
C SER A 5 -10.13 12.80 0.21
N ASP A 6 -10.88 13.79 0.71
CA ASP A 6 -11.14 15.03 -0.02
C ASP A 6 -9.85 15.85 -0.20
N LEU A 7 -9.05 15.99 0.86
CA LEU A 7 -7.72 16.61 0.78
C LEU A 7 -6.78 15.81 -0.13
N GLY A 8 -6.83 14.48 -0.08
CA GLY A 8 -6.07 13.62 -0.98
C GLY A 8 -6.46 13.82 -2.44
N SER A 9 -7.75 13.99 -2.74
CA SER A 9 -8.26 14.25 -4.08
C SER A 9 -7.82 15.63 -4.60
N ILE A 10 -7.90 16.66 -3.76
CA ILE A 10 -7.43 18.00 -4.08
C ILE A 10 -5.91 17.96 -4.35
N LEU A 11 -5.14 17.37 -3.47
CA LEU A 11 -3.70 17.22 -3.65
C LEU A 11 -3.36 16.45 -4.93
N TYR A 12 -4.14 15.41 -5.26
CA TYR A 12 -3.98 14.64 -6.49
C TYR A 12 -4.20 15.51 -7.72
N ILE A 13 -5.26 16.31 -7.77
CA ILE A 13 -5.57 17.20 -8.89
C ILE A 13 -4.43 18.19 -9.11
N PHE A 14 -3.93 18.84 -8.06
CA PHE A 14 -2.82 19.79 -8.17
C PHE A 14 -1.48 19.15 -8.54
N SER A 15 -1.27 17.89 -8.19
CA SER A 15 0.00 17.17 -8.40
C SER A 15 -0.08 16.08 -9.48
N MET A 16 -1.12 16.10 -10.31
CA MET A 16 -1.39 15.06 -11.31
C MET A 16 -0.22 14.82 -12.27
N HIS A 17 0.54 15.88 -12.59
CA HIS A 17 1.67 15.80 -13.51
C HIS A 17 3.01 15.41 -12.81
N ASN A 18 3.08 15.45 -11.48
CA ASN A 18 4.34 15.20 -10.78
C ASN A 18 4.15 14.41 -9.48
N ARG A 19 4.51 13.14 -9.52
CA ARG A 19 4.46 12.23 -8.36
C ARG A 19 5.38 12.67 -7.22
N TRP A 20 6.49 13.35 -7.55
CA TRP A 20 7.46 13.78 -6.56
C TRP A 20 6.91 14.84 -5.60
N ILE A 21 6.00 15.70 -6.08
CA ILE A 21 5.33 16.69 -5.23
C ILE A 21 4.53 15.98 -4.13
N ARG A 22 3.80 14.91 -4.46
CA ARG A 22 3.03 14.14 -3.47
C ARG A 22 3.93 13.46 -2.44
N MET A 23 5.05 12.89 -2.90
CA MET A 23 6.04 12.32 -1.98
C MET A 23 6.66 13.39 -1.09
N GLY A 24 6.98 14.57 -1.63
CA GLY A 24 7.48 15.71 -0.86
C GLY A 24 6.50 16.18 0.20
N VAL A 25 5.21 16.27 -0.12
CA VAL A 25 4.16 16.60 0.85
C VAL A 25 4.09 15.58 1.99
N LEU A 26 4.20 14.27 1.69
CA LEU A 26 4.24 13.24 2.75
C LEU A 26 5.43 13.41 3.67
N LEU A 27 6.63 13.67 3.12
CA LEU A 27 7.83 13.88 3.91
C LEU A 27 7.71 15.13 4.80
N LEU A 28 7.14 16.21 4.27
CA LEU A 28 6.89 17.43 5.03
C LEU A 28 5.88 17.20 6.16
N LEU A 29 4.78 16.52 5.89
CA LEU A 29 3.80 16.14 6.92
C LEU A 29 4.43 15.25 7.99
N MET A 30 5.24 14.28 7.60
CA MET A 30 5.96 13.42 8.52
C MET A 30 6.90 14.22 9.42
N ALA A 31 7.67 15.15 8.84
CA ALA A 31 8.58 16.02 9.60
C ALA A 31 7.83 16.89 10.62
N ILE A 32 6.69 17.48 10.25
CA ILE A 32 5.86 18.27 11.17
C ILE A 32 5.31 17.39 12.31
N ILE A 33 4.78 16.21 12.00
CA ILE A 33 4.19 15.33 13.01
C ILE A 33 5.25 14.80 13.97
N LEU A 34 6.42 14.38 13.46
CA LEU A 34 7.53 13.93 14.32
C LEU A 34 8.13 15.10 15.11
N GLY A 35 8.25 16.27 14.50
CA GLY A 35 8.76 17.48 15.17
C GLY A 35 7.79 18.05 16.19
N SER A 36 6.50 17.71 16.16
CA SER A 36 5.50 18.21 17.10
C SER A 36 5.68 17.68 18.53
N THR A 37 6.49 16.63 18.70
CA THR A 37 6.86 16.07 20.02
C THR A 37 7.88 16.93 20.77
N ALA A 38 8.59 17.83 20.09
CA ALA A 38 9.54 18.75 20.71
C ALA A 38 8.78 19.93 21.32
N GLU A 39 8.97 20.15 22.64
CA GLU A 39 8.35 21.24 23.37
C GLU A 39 8.81 22.60 22.83
N ASN A 40 7.88 23.57 22.77
CA ASN A 40 8.10 24.94 22.28
C ASN A 40 8.62 25.05 20.83
N SER A 41 8.41 24.01 20.00
CA SER A 41 8.79 24.08 18.59
C SER A 41 7.68 24.72 17.74
N TRP A 42 8.08 25.36 16.63
CA TRP A 42 7.12 25.89 15.65
C TRP A 42 6.25 24.75 15.05
N THR A 43 6.79 23.53 14.95
CA THR A 43 6.06 22.35 14.48
C THR A 43 4.94 21.96 15.43
N GLN A 44 5.14 22.09 16.74
CA GLN A 44 4.11 21.90 17.75
C GLN A 44 2.97 22.93 17.60
N ALA A 45 3.34 24.19 17.35
CA ALA A 45 2.34 25.25 17.12
C ALA A 45 1.50 24.97 15.87
N VAL A 46 2.12 24.52 14.77
CA VAL A 46 1.41 24.14 13.53
C VAL A 46 0.52 22.90 13.76
N PHE A 47 1.03 21.90 14.47
CA PHE A 47 0.27 20.67 14.76
C PHE A 47 -0.98 20.94 15.61
N ASN A 48 -0.86 21.82 16.62
CA ASN A 48 -1.93 22.18 17.53
C ASN A 48 -2.89 23.24 16.96
N TYR A 49 -2.55 23.81 15.80
CA TYR A 49 -3.38 24.81 15.16
C TYR A 49 -4.69 24.18 14.66
N THR A 50 -5.76 24.40 15.41
CA THR A 50 -7.11 23.86 15.10
C THR A 50 -8.10 25.03 15.09
N PRO A 51 -8.20 25.78 13.97
CA PRO A 51 -9.12 26.94 13.89
C PRO A 51 -10.59 26.55 14.07
N LEU A 52 -10.96 25.33 13.65
CA LEU A 52 -12.30 24.76 13.77
C LEU A 52 -12.19 23.30 14.21
N PRO A 53 -12.26 22.98 15.52
CA PRO A 53 -12.02 21.63 16.04
C PRO A 53 -12.93 20.54 15.44
N TRP A 54 -14.14 20.89 15.03
CA TRP A 54 -15.09 19.99 14.38
C TRP A 54 -14.79 19.76 12.90
N MET A 55 -14.05 20.65 12.25
CA MET A 55 -13.77 20.60 10.82
C MET A 55 -12.34 20.18 10.49
N TYR A 56 -11.35 20.69 11.21
CA TYR A 56 -9.93 20.46 10.93
C TYR A 56 -9.16 20.08 12.17
N ARG A 57 -8.45 18.96 12.09
CA ARG A 57 -7.37 18.56 13.00
C ARG A 57 -6.20 18.09 12.16
N PHE A 58 -5.01 18.55 12.46
CA PHE A 58 -3.79 18.17 11.74
C PHE A 58 -3.59 16.64 11.74
N ASP A 59 -4.00 15.97 12.81
CA ASP A 59 -3.93 14.52 12.95
C ASP A 59 -4.66 13.74 11.84
N TYR A 60 -5.70 14.31 11.22
CA TYR A 60 -6.39 13.68 10.09
C TYR A 60 -5.52 13.59 8.83
N LEU A 61 -4.47 14.40 8.71
CA LEU A 61 -3.53 14.36 7.58
C LEU A 61 -2.68 13.09 7.58
N LYS A 62 -2.56 12.37 8.71
CA LYS A 62 -1.90 11.06 8.77
C LYS A 62 -2.49 10.05 7.78
N TYR A 63 -3.78 10.11 7.49
CA TYR A 63 -4.41 9.20 6.52
C TYR A 63 -3.93 9.41 5.08
N LEU A 64 -3.29 10.55 4.76
CA LEU A 64 -2.65 10.76 3.45
C LEU A 64 -1.53 9.74 3.18
N PHE A 65 -0.93 9.16 4.22
CA PHE A 65 0.06 8.09 4.11
C PHE A 65 -0.52 6.77 3.57
N ILE A 66 -1.84 6.61 3.50
CA ILE A 66 -2.51 5.51 2.79
C ILE A 66 -3.02 5.99 1.42
N VAL A 67 -3.62 7.18 1.37
CA VAL A 67 -4.27 7.69 0.15
C VAL A 67 -3.26 7.95 -0.96
N ILE A 68 -2.09 8.54 -0.65
CA ILE A 68 -1.08 8.88 -1.65
C ILE A 68 -0.42 7.63 -2.24
N PRO A 69 0.07 6.63 -1.48
CA PRO A 69 0.50 5.37 -2.05
C PRO A 69 -0.58 4.69 -2.89
N GLY A 70 -1.85 4.70 -2.43
CA GLY A 70 -2.98 4.19 -3.22
C GLY A 70 -3.15 4.90 -4.56
N SER A 71 -3.00 6.23 -4.60
CA SER A 71 -3.06 7.00 -5.86
C SER A 71 -1.93 6.64 -6.83
N ILE A 72 -0.73 6.37 -6.31
CA ILE A 72 0.42 5.94 -7.12
C ILE A 72 0.17 4.53 -7.70
N ALA A 73 -0.40 3.62 -6.92
CA ALA A 73 -0.80 2.30 -7.42
C ALA A 73 -1.83 2.41 -8.55
N GLY A 74 -2.84 3.29 -8.39
CA GLY A 74 -3.83 3.58 -9.43
C GLY A 74 -3.20 4.12 -10.71
N GLU A 75 -2.22 5.03 -10.61
CA GLU A 75 -1.50 5.53 -11.77
C GLU A 75 -0.71 4.45 -12.51
N TYR A 76 -0.05 3.53 -11.79
CA TYR A 76 0.65 2.40 -12.42
C TYR A 76 -0.31 1.51 -13.21
N LEU A 77 -1.50 1.24 -12.66
CA LEU A 77 -2.54 0.47 -13.34
C LEU A 77 -3.07 1.21 -14.57
N MET A 78 -3.38 2.50 -14.44
CA MET A 78 -3.88 3.31 -15.57
C MET A 78 -2.84 3.44 -16.68
N GLU A 79 -1.57 3.64 -16.33
CA GLU A 79 -0.46 3.69 -17.29
C GLU A 79 -0.34 2.37 -18.05
N TRP A 80 -0.45 1.24 -17.34
CA TRP A 80 -0.43 -0.09 -17.96
C TRP A 80 -1.65 -0.30 -18.87
N MET A 81 -2.86 0.03 -18.41
CA MET A 81 -4.09 -0.10 -19.20
C MET A 81 -4.05 0.73 -20.48
N LYS A 82 -3.54 1.96 -20.41
CA LYS A 82 -3.40 2.85 -21.56
C LYS A 82 -2.38 2.36 -22.58
N ASN A 83 -1.30 1.73 -22.10
CA ASN A 83 -0.21 1.23 -22.94
C ASN A 83 -0.41 -0.22 -23.38
N ARG A 84 -1.48 -0.87 -22.92
CA ARG A 84 -1.80 -2.25 -23.31
C ARG A 84 -2.19 -2.29 -24.79
N LYS A 85 -1.30 -2.87 -25.61
CA LYS A 85 -1.62 -3.23 -26.99
C LYS A 85 -2.31 -4.58 -26.97
N ASP A 86 -3.37 -4.76 -27.76
CA ASP A 86 -4.16 -6.02 -27.82
C ASP A 86 -3.35 -7.25 -28.25
N THR A 87 -2.11 -7.08 -28.66
CA THR A 87 -1.21 -8.12 -29.15
C THR A 87 -0.31 -8.77 -28.10
N ASP A 88 -0.33 -8.32 -26.84
CA ASP A 88 0.58 -8.85 -25.81
C ASP A 88 0.09 -10.16 -25.16
N HIS A 89 -0.17 -11.14 -25.98
CA HIS A 89 -0.12 -12.54 -25.57
C HIS A 89 1.30 -13.07 -25.74
N SER A 90 2.25 -12.46 -25.05
CA SER A 90 3.56 -13.08 -24.95
C SER A 90 3.47 -14.27 -23.98
N ASP A 91 3.05 -15.42 -24.50
CA ASP A 91 3.19 -16.75 -23.89
C ASP A 91 4.69 -17.12 -23.77
N SER A 92 5.52 -16.16 -23.41
CA SER A 92 6.92 -16.45 -23.22
C SER A 92 7.06 -17.31 -21.96
N LEU A 93 7.80 -18.42 -22.09
CA LEU A 93 8.14 -19.31 -20.98
C LEU A 93 8.71 -18.53 -19.77
N GLN A 94 9.26 -17.35 -20.03
CA GLN A 94 9.82 -16.46 -19.02
C GLN A 94 8.72 -15.85 -18.13
N TYR A 95 7.61 -15.35 -18.69
CA TYR A 95 6.48 -14.82 -17.92
C TYR A 95 5.83 -15.90 -17.07
N ARG A 96 5.70 -17.09 -17.62
CA ARG A 96 5.13 -18.25 -16.91
C ARG A 96 5.99 -18.62 -15.69
N LYS A 97 7.31 -18.71 -15.85
CA LYS A 97 8.23 -18.98 -14.73
C LYS A 97 8.16 -17.88 -13.67
N LEU A 98 8.16 -16.63 -14.10
CA LEU A 98 8.07 -15.47 -13.20
C LEU A 98 6.76 -15.50 -12.39
N SER A 99 5.62 -15.74 -13.03
CA SER A 99 4.30 -15.79 -12.38
C SER A 99 4.20 -16.94 -11.37
N ILE A 100 4.65 -18.14 -11.75
CA ILE A 100 4.60 -19.33 -10.88
C ILE A 100 5.42 -19.13 -9.60
N VAL A 101 6.53 -18.38 -9.66
CA VAL A 101 7.38 -18.11 -8.49
C VAL A 101 6.86 -16.92 -7.68
N LEU A 102 6.37 -15.85 -8.34
CA LEU A 102 5.90 -14.65 -7.65
C LEU A 102 4.64 -14.88 -6.82
N VAL A 103 3.71 -15.71 -7.29
CA VAL A 103 2.47 -15.99 -6.56
C VAL A 103 2.73 -16.57 -5.16
N PRO A 104 3.44 -17.69 -5.00
CA PRO A 104 3.73 -18.22 -3.68
C PRO A 104 4.63 -17.28 -2.86
N LEU A 105 5.58 -16.59 -3.50
CA LEU A 105 6.47 -15.65 -2.81
C LEU A 105 5.68 -14.49 -2.18
N THR A 106 4.78 -13.85 -2.93
CA THR A 106 3.93 -12.77 -2.41
C THR A 106 2.95 -13.25 -1.36
N MET A 107 2.38 -14.45 -1.53
CA MET A 107 1.48 -15.06 -0.56
C MET A 107 2.20 -15.34 0.76
N VAL A 108 3.37 -15.99 0.71
CA VAL A 108 4.21 -16.26 1.89
C VAL A 108 4.62 -14.96 2.56
N LEU A 109 5.03 -13.95 1.79
CA LEU A 109 5.42 -12.65 2.32
C LEU A 109 4.27 -11.98 3.08
N ILE A 110 3.05 -12.00 2.55
CA ILE A 110 1.87 -11.43 3.21
C ILE A 110 1.55 -12.20 4.49
N ILE A 111 1.41 -13.52 4.42
CA ILE A 111 1.04 -14.36 5.58
C ILE A 111 2.11 -14.26 6.67
N PHE A 112 3.39 -14.35 6.30
CA PHE A 112 4.50 -14.30 7.24
C PHE A 112 4.55 -12.95 7.97
N ASN A 113 4.38 -11.83 7.25
CA ASN A 113 4.34 -10.51 7.88
C ASN A 113 3.14 -10.36 8.82
N LEU A 114 1.94 -10.80 8.42
CA LEU A 114 0.77 -10.77 9.30
C LEU A 114 1.00 -11.59 10.58
N TYR A 115 1.57 -12.79 10.44
CA TYR A 115 1.89 -13.65 11.59
C TYR A 115 3.01 -13.06 12.47
N GLY A 116 4.11 -12.59 11.86
CA GLY A 116 5.26 -12.03 12.56
C GLY A 116 4.92 -10.76 13.33
N LEU A 117 4.03 -9.93 12.79
CA LEU A 117 3.54 -8.73 13.47
C LEU A 117 2.56 -9.09 14.60
N TYR A 118 1.72 -10.09 14.40
CA TYR A 118 0.82 -10.58 15.46
C TYR A 118 1.60 -11.15 16.64
N THR A 119 2.64 -11.95 16.39
CA THR A 119 3.49 -12.57 17.41
C THR A 119 4.58 -11.64 17.97
N ARG A 120 4.69 -10.41 17.43
CA ARG A 120 5.73 -9.43 17.79
C ARG A 120 7.18 -9.92 17.66
N MET A 121 7.43 -10.83 16.73
CA MET A 121 8.78 -11.31 16.42
C MET A 121 9.52 -10.36 15.47
N LEU A 122 9.82 -9.13 15.92
CA LEU A 122 10.27 -8.02 15.07
C LEU A 122 11.54 -8.35 14.28
N ALA A 123 12.60 -8.79 14.95
CA ALA A 123 13.89 -9.07 14.31
C ALA A 123 13.80 -10.20 13.29
N ILE A 124 13.09 -11.28 13.63
CA ILE A 124 12.89 -12.42 12.73
C ILE A 124 12.03 -12.01 11.54
N ASN A 125 10.94 -11.27 11.81
CA ASN A 125 10.05 -10.78 10.76
C ASN A 125 10.78 -9.88 9.77
N LEU A 126 11.57 -8.91 10.26
CA LEU A 126 12.36 -8.03 9.41
C LEU A 126 13.38 -8.83 8.59
N SER A 127 14.14 -9.73 9.20
CA SER A 127 15.19 -10.52 8.52
C SER A 127 14.61 -11.39 7.42
N VAL A 128 13.53 -12.13 7.69
CA VAL A 128 12.89 -12.99 6.71
C VAL A 128 12.24 -12.16 5.60
N THR A 129 11.61 -11.04 5.95
CA THR A 129 11.02 -10.14 4.95
C THR A 129 12.07 -9.58 4.02
N VAL A 130 13.24 -9.15 4.53
CA VAL A 130 14.36 -8.69 3.69
C VAL A 130 14.83 -9.79 2.74
N ILE A 131 14.99 -11.03 3.21
CA ILE A 131 15.40 -12.17 2.38
C ILE A 131 14.38 -12.42 1.26
N LEU A 132 13.08 -12.46 1.59
CA LEU A 132 12.01 -12.66 0.62
C LEU A 132 11.94 -11.53 -0.42
N LEU A 133 12.13 -10.27 0.02
CA LEU A 133 12.15 -9.12 -0.88
C LEU A 133 13.37 -9.12 -1.79
N LEU A 134 14.54 -9.51 -1.30
CA LEU A 134 15.74 -9.66 -2.13
C LEU A 134 15.57 -10.79 -3.16
N ALA A 135 14.98 -11.92 -2.76
CA ALA A 135 14.64 -13.01 -3.67
C ALA A 135 13.67 -12.53 -4.76
N GLY A 136 12.61 -11.80 -4.39
CA GLY A 136 11.67 -11.22 -5.35
C GLY A 136 12.34 -10.21 -6.29
N LYS A 137 13.21 -9.34 -5.78
CA LYS A 137 13.95 -8.37 -6.58
C LYS A 137 14.89 -9.06 -7.57
N TYR A 138 15.51 -10.17 -7.18
CA TYR A 138 16.36 -10.97 -8.06
C TYR A 138 15.59 -11.50 -9.27
N LEU A 139 14.33 -11.88 -9.12
CA LEU A 139 13.46 -12.32 -10.21
C LEU A 139 13.22 -11.22 -11.26
N PHE A 140 13.27 -9.95 -10.85
CA PHE A 140 13.06 -8.78 -11.72
C PHE A 140 14.35 -8.16 -12.28
N LEU A 141 15.53 -8.81 -12.15
CA LEU A 141 16.80 -8.29 -12.69
C LEU A 141 16.83 -8.30 -14.21
N ARG A 142 16.15 -9.24 -14.86
CA ARG A 142 16.06 -9.30 -16.32
C ARG A 142 15.10 -8.22 -16.84
N PRO A 143 15.39 -7.64 -18.03
CA PRO A 143 14.47 -6.68 -18.65
C PRO A 143 13.11 -7.33 -18.84
N THR A 144 12.08 -6.64 -18.40
CA THR A 144 10.69 -7.11 -18.45
C THR A 144 9.85 -6.06 -19.14
N ASP A 145 9.11 -6.48 -20.16
CA ASP A 145 8.22 -5.65 -20.94
C ASP A 145 6.74 -5.92 -20.55
N GLY A 146 5.83 -5.06 -20.98
CA GLY A 146 4.40 -5.26 -20.81
C GLY A 146 3.94 -5.36 -19.35
N ILE A 147 3.20 -6.42 -19.02
CA ILE A 147 2.61 -6.63 -17.69
C ILE A 147 3.67 -6.84 -16.59
N ALA A 148 4.82 -7.44 -16.92
CA ALA A 148 5.87 -7.68 -15.93
C ALA A 148 6.53 -6.36 -15.47
N LEU A 149 6.47 -5.30 -16.27
CA LEU A 149 6.89 -3.97 -15.85
C LEU A 149 5.95 -3.41 -14.77
N LEU A 150 4.63 -3.61 -14.92
CA LEU A 150 3.66 -3.28 -13.87
C LEU A 150 3.97 -4.03 -12.58
N TRP A 151 4.17 -5.34 -12.65
CA TRP A 151 4.51 -6.17 -11.49
C TRP A 151 5.78 -5.69 -10.79
N LYS A 152 6.79 -5.35 -11.56
CA LYS A 152 8.05 -4.78 -11.05
C LYS A 152 7.83 -3.45 -10.32
N LYS A 153 7.03 -2.53 -10.90
CA LYS A 153 6.69 -1.24 -10.26
C LYS A 153 5.94 -1.45 -8.95
N LEU A 154 4.92 -2.31 -8.95
CA LEU A 154 4.13 -2.64 -7.75
C LEU A 154 4.99 -3.31 -6.67
N PHE A 155 5.82 -4.28 -7.07
CA PHE A 155 6.72 -4.97 -6.14
C PHE A 155 7.72 -4.00 -5.49
N ASN A 156 8.37 -3.14 -6.27
CA ASN A 156 9.35 -2.19 -5.74
C ASN A 156 8.71 -1.17 -4.79
N ALA A 157 7.55 -0.64 -5.14
CA ALA A 157 6.82 0.29 -4.27
C ALA A 157 6.36 -0.40 -2.97
N GLY A 158 5.79 -1.59 -3.07
CA GLY A 158 5.37 -2.38 -1.93
C GLY A 158 6.53 -2.79 -1.03
N ALA A 159 7.66 -3.22 -1.61
CA ALA A 159 8.87 -3.56 -0.87
C ALA A 159 9.43 -2.37 -0.08
N TYR A 160 9.51 -1.20 -0.72
CA TYR A 160 9.97 0.02 -0.07
C TYR A 160 9.08 0.40 1.13
N LEU A 161 7.76 0.45 0.93
CA LEU A 161 6.82 0.80 1.99
C LEU A 161 6.82 -0.21 3.14
N LEU A 162 6.89 -1.50 2.80
CA LEU A 162 6.91 -2.56 3.81
C LEU A 162 8.17 -2.50 4.67
N LEU A 163 9.36 -2.34 4.05
CA LEU A 163 10.61 -2.18 4.78
C LEU A 163 10.60 -0.92 5.65
N LEU A 164 10.13 0.20 5.10
CA LEU A 164 10.01 1.45 5.84
C LEU A 164 9.13 1.27 7.08
N GLY A 165 7.97 0.62 6.92
CA GLY A 165 7.05 0.36 8.01
C GLY A 165 7.61 -0.55 9.10
N LEU A 166 8.32 -1.62 8.71
CA LEU A 166 8.99 -2.52 9.65
C LEU A 166 10.16 -1.85 10.39
N CYS A 167 10.86 -0.89 9.74
CA CYS A 167 11.90 -0.10 10.40
C CYS A 167 11.31 0.89 11.42
N PHE A 168 10.11 1.43 11.18
CA PHE A 168 9.45 2.33 12.12
C PHE A 168 8.83 1.63 13.32
N GLU A 169 8.50 0.35 13.20
CA GLU A 169 7.80 -0.39 14.23
C GLU A 169 8.50 -0.40 15.61
N PRO A 170 9.81 -0.63 15.72
CA PRO A 170 10.51 -0.61 17.01
C PRO A 170 10.45 0.74 17.73
N PHE A 171 10.41 1.85 16.96
CA PHE A 171 10.39 3.21 17.51
C PHE A 171 9.01 3.65 18.01
N GLN A 172 7.95 2.98 17.58
CA GLN A 172 6.57 3.38 17.86
C GLN A 172 5.83 2.38 18.77
N GLU A 173 6.56 1.50 19.44
CA GLU A 173 6.00 0.49 20.37
C GLU A 173 4.96 -0.43 19.72
N GLY A 174 5.09 -0.66 18.42
CA GLY A 174 4.24 -1.57 17.67
C GLY A 174 3.25 -0.88 16.73
N ILE A 175 2.55 -1.71 15.96
CA ILE A 175 1.54 -1.27 15.00
C ILE A 175 0.23 -1.07 15.74
N LYS A 176 -0.19 0.18 15.87
CA LYS A 176 -1.44 0.57 16.51
C LYS A 176 -2.31 1.33 15.51
N LYS A 177 -3.62 1.05 15.53
CA LYS A 177 -4.61 1.79 14.74
C LYS A 177 -5.09 3.04 15.49
N ASP A 178 -5.20 2.96 16.82
CA ASP A 178 -5.66 4.04 17.68
C ASP A 178 -4.72 4.18 18.90
N PRO A 179 -3.89 5.23 19.01
CA PRO A 179 -3.59 6.22 17.99
C PRO A 179 -2.77 5.65 16.82
N ALA A 180 -3.11 6.06 15.60
CA ALA A 180 -2.50 5.49 14.41
C ALA A 180 -1.01 5.82 14.31
N THR A 181 -0.18 4.78 14.15
CA THR A 181 1.28 4.87 14.04
C THR A 181 1.72 4.96 12.56
N PHE A 182 2.89 5.54 12.28
CA PHE A 182 3.45 5.55 10.92
C PHE A 182 3.75 4.13 10.42
N SER A 183 4.24 3.27 11.31
CA SER A 183 4.47 1.86 11.01
C SER A 183 3.19 1.19 10.48
N TYR A 184 2.02 1.48 11.10
CA TYR A 184 0.73 0.98 10.63
C TYR A 184 0.44 1.41 9.19
N PHE A 185 0.60 2.70 8.85
CA PHE A 185 0.31 3.20 7.51
C PHE A 185 1.25 2.63 6.45
N PHE A 186 2.53 2.55 6.73
CA PHE A 186 3.51 2.04 5.76
C PHE A 186 3.39 0.52 5.57
N VAL A 187 3.23 -0.26 6.64
CA VAL A 187 3.07 -1.71 6.53
C VAL A 187 1.79 -2.07 5.80
N THR A 188 0.66 -1.44 6.16
CA THR A 188 -0.62 -1.72 5.50
C THR A 188 -0.58 -1.34 4.02
N SER A 189 0.01 -0.20 3.66
CA SER A 189 0.21 0.20 2.26
C SER A 189 1.13 -0.77 1.53
N GLY A 190 2.25 -1.18 2.14
CA GLY A 190 3.18 -2.13 1.55
C GLY A 190 2.54 -3.50 1.28
N LEU A 191 1.80 -4.04 2.26
CA LEU A 191 1.06 -5.30 2.10
C LEU A 191 -0.05 -5.18 1.06
N ALA A 192 -0.73 -4.01 0.96
CA ALA A 192 -1.73 -3.76 -0.07
C ALA A 192 -1.13 -3.78 -1.49
N PHE A 193 0.06 -3.22 -1.69
CA PHE A 193 0.78 -3.33 -2.97
C PHE A 193 1.14 -4.78 -3.31
N MET A 194 1.58 -5.58 -2.34
CA MET A 194 1.87 -7.00 -2.54
C MET A 194 0.60 -7.81 -2.84
N ALA A 195 -0.52 -7.50 -2.18
CA ALA A 195 -1.82 -8.11 -2.47
C ALA A 195 -2.32 -7.72 -3.87
N LEU A 196 -2.16 -6.46 -4.28
CA LEU A 196 -2.51 -6.00 -5.61
C LEU A 196 -1.67 -6.71 -6.69
N LEU A 197 -0.37 -6.89 -6.45
CA LEU A 197 0.52 -7.65 -7.31
C LEU A 197 0.06 -9.11 -7.44
N PHE A 198 -0.24 -9.77 -6.31
CA PHE A 198 -0.76 -11.13 -6.27
C PHE A 198 -2.05 -11.26 -7.09
N LEU A 199 -3.01 -10.36 -6.86
CA LEU A 199 -4.29 -10.35 -7.58
C LEU A 199 -4.10 -10.09 -9.08
N SER A 200 -3.21 -9.17 -9.47
CA SER A 200 -2.90 -8.92 -10.87
C SER A 200 -2.36 -10.18 -11.57
N ILE A 201 -1.48 -10.94 -10.91
CA ILE A 201 -0.96 -12.18 -11.49
C ILE A 201 -2.10 -13.22 -11.62
N VAL A 202 -2.92 -13.38 -10.59
CA VAL A 202 -4.01 -14.37 -10.58
C VAL A 202 -5.09 -14.03 -11.60
N CYS A 203 -5.48 -12.77 -11.71
CA CYS A 203 -6.57 -12.34 -12.59
C CYS A 203 -6.12 -12.18 -14.04
N ASP A 204 -5.00 -11.47 -14.27
CA ASP A 204 -4.59 -11.07 -15.61
C ASP A 204 -3.79 -12.16 -16.32
N TYR A 205 -2.95 -12.91 -15.60
CA TYR A 205 -2.12 -13.95 -16.17
C TYR A 205 -2.79 -15.31 -16.13
N PHE A 206 -3.21 -15.80 -14.96
CA PHE A 206 -3.87 -17.09 -14.83
C PHE A 206 -5.34 -17.07 -15.25
N ARG A 207 -5.91 -15.91 -15.54
CA ARG A 207 -7.30 -15.71 -15.96
C ARG A 207 -8.33 -16.39 -15.05
N CYS A 208 -8.04 -16.49 -13.76
CA CYS A 208 -8.93 -17.08 -12.76
C CYS A 208 -10.12 -16.16 -12.43
N VAL A 209 -10.83 -15.69 -13.46
CA VAL A 209 -11.94 -14.72 -13.33
C VAL A 209 -13.09 -15.28 -12.49
N ARG A 210 -13.28 -16.59 -12.52
CA ARG A 210 -14.39 -17.24 -11.78
C ARG A 210 -14.20 -17.15 -10.27
N SER A 211 -12.98 -17.39 -9.78
CA SER A 211 -12.64 -17.31 -8.35
C SER A 211 -12.60 -15.87 -7.84
N THR A 212 -12.24 -14.91 -8.69
CA THR A 212 -12.15 -13.50 -8.30
C THR A 212 -13.44 -12.72 -8.53
N ARG A 213 -14.49 -13.35 -9.12
CA ARG A 213 -15.79 -12.69 -9.38
C ARG A 213 -16.41 -12.08 -8.13
N PHE A 214 -16.27 -12.73 -6.98
CA PHE A 214 -16.75 -12.20 -5.71
C PHE A 214 -16.06 -10.88 -5.34
N LEU A 215 -14.74 -10.79 -5.51
CA LEU A 215 -13.97 -9.57 -5.26
C LEU A 215 -14.37 -8.45 -6.22
N VAL A 216 -14.59 -8.79 -7.50
CA VAL A 216 -15.06 -7.82 -8.51
C VAL A 216 -16.43 -7.28 -8.13
N MET A 217 -17.37 -8.14 -7.74
CA MET A 217 -18.72 -7.73 -7.31
C MET A 217 -18.67 -6.84 -6.06
N SER A 218 -17.81 -7.18 -5.08
CA SER A 218 -17.60 -6.37 -3.88
C SER A 218 -17.00 -5.00 -4.21
N GLY A 219 -16.06 -4.94 -5.17
CA GLY A 219 -15.45 -3.70 -5.64
C GLY A 219 -16.42 -2.80 -6.43
N GLN A 220 -17.36 -3.38 -7.16
CA GLN A 220 -18.40 -2.62 -7.88
C GLN A 220 -19.45 -2.04 -6.93
N ASN A 221 -19.66 -2.67 -5.77
CA ASN A 221 -20.64 -2.23 -4.77
C ASN A 221 -19.99 -2.10 -3.38
N PRO A 222 -19.08 -1.14 -3.20
CA PRO A 222 -18.30 -1.01 -1.96
C PRO A 222 -19.17 -0.71 -0.73
N MET A 223 -20.28 0.00 -0.91
CA MET A 223 -21.25 0.27 0.17
C MET A 223 -21.88 -1.03 0.71
N ILE A 224 -22.29 -1.92 -0.20
CA ILE A 224 -22.90 -3.21 0.20
C ILE A 224 -21.86 -4.08 0.88
N ALA A 225 -20.63 -4.15 0.35
CA ALA A 225 -19.55 -4.93 0.95
C ALA A 225 -19.22 -4.45 2.37
N TYR A 226 -19.21 -3.14 2.61
CA TYR A 226 -18.97 -2.55 3.92
C TYR A 226 -20.10 -2.90 4.90
N VAL A 227 -21.35 -2.68 4.49
CA VAL A 227 -22.54 -2.94 5.33
C VAL A 227 -22.66 -4.43 5.68
N VAL A 228 -22.40 -5.33 4.73
CA VAL A 228 -22.40 -6.79 4.98
C VAL A 228 -21.31 -7.17 5.98
N GLY A 229 -20.13 -6.56 5.92
CA GLY A 229 -19.05 -6.78 6.89
C GLY A 229 -19.51 -6.45 8.32
N ASP A 230 -20.06 -5.26 8.52
CA ASP A 230 -20.44 -4.77 9.85
C ASP A 230 -21.72 -5.41 10.38
N LEU A 231 -22.75 -5.67 9.54
CA LEU A 231 -24.06 -6.15 9.97
C LEU A 231 -24.18 -7.68 10.02
N PHE A 232 -23.43 -8.41 9.19
CA PHE A 232 -23.55 -9.87 9.11
C PHE A 232 -22.31 -10.62 9.61
N ILE A 233 -21.10 -10.16 9.25
CA ILE A 233 -19.89 -10.92 9.61
C ILE A 233 -19.51 -10.67 11.06
N LEU A 234 -19.53 -9.42 11.52
CA LEU A 234 -19.12 -9.04 12.87
C LEU A 234 -20.01 -9.63 13.99
N PRO A 235 -21.37 -9.69 13.86
CA PRO A 235 -22.21 -10.33 14.86
C PRO A 235 -22.16 -11.86 14.88
N LEU A 236 -21.64 -12.49 13.80
CA LEU A 236 -21.55 -13.95 13.66
C LEU A 236 -20.17 -14.51 14.03
N ALA A 237 -19.16 -13.65 14.23
CA ALA A 237 -17.80 -14.01 14.63
C ALA A 237 -17.59 -13.87 16.14
#